data_b6a79cdf3bb0b65c734f7cc98353804e
#
_entry.id   b6a79cdf3bb0b65c734f7cc98353804e
#
_cell.length_a   1.000
_cell.length_b   1.000
_cell.length_c   1.000
_cell.angle_alpha   90.00
_cell.angle_beta   90.00
_cell.angle_gamma   90.00
#
_symmetry.space_group_name_H-M   'P 1'
#
loop_
_entity.id
_entity.type
_entity.pdbx_description
1 polymer ?
#
loop_
_entity_poly.entity_id
_entity_poly.type
_entity_poly.pdbx_seq_one_letter_code
_entity_poly.pdbx_strand_id
1 'polypeptide(L)'
;MSFLSFAFKNRKSLVHTDIHSHLIPSIDDGAKDLERSIELVLALKDMGYTKLITTPHISDMFSNSSQQIKDGYLILKNELLNRNIDINIEVAAEYYADKSFEKLLTKQDILSFGKEKYLLFELSYFSYPQNLESLIYDIKLAGYTPVLAHPERYVYFHNKFKEYKSLKDMGVLFQINLTSLVNYYSTDITKAVKGLIVHGLVDFIGTDIHHRGYIKALDDCFYSSLYSKIFKYNTILNNRLR
;
A
#
# COMPACT_ATOMS: atom_id res chain seq x y z
N MET A 1 17.90 20.46 16.23
CA MET A 1 16.61 20.67 15.53
C MET A 1 15.54 19.98 16.34
N SER A 2 14.49 20.71 16.76
CA SER A 2 13.41 20.16 17.60
C SER A 2 12.60 19.17 16.75
N PHE A 3 12.67 17.88 17.05
CA PHE A 3 11.71 16.90 16.59
C PHE A 3 10.36 17.27 17.16
N LEU A 4 9.43 17.73 16.33
CA LEU A 4 8.05 17.93 16.72
C LEU A 4 7.50 16.56 17.16
N SER A 5 7.30 16.38 18.47
CA SER A 5 6.59 15.21 18.98
C SER A 5 5.15 15.30 18.50
N PHE A 6 4.74 14.37 17.65
CA PHE A 6 3.32 14.19 17.36
C PHE A 6 2.68 13.59 18.62
N ALA A 7 1.74 14.30 19.23
CA ALA A 7 0.93 13.74 20.29
C ALA A 7 -0.08 12.75 19.69
N PHE A 8 0.34 11.50 19.50
CA PHE A 8 -0.56 10.43 19.07
C PHE A 8 -1.54 10.08 20.19
N LYS A 9 -2.79 9.85 19.82
CA LYS A 9 -3.83 9.36 20.72
C LYS A 9 -3.54 7.89 21.05
N ASN A 10 -2.65 7.48 21.80
CA ASN A 10 -2.29 6.18 22.41
C ASN A 10 -2.78 4.83 21.78
N ARG A 11 -3.58 4.81 20.73
CA ARG A 11 -3.93 3.57 20.01
C ARG A 11 -2.85 3.24 18.98
N LYS A 12 -2.48 1.98 18.95
CA LYS A 12 -1.50 1.45 18.00
C LYS A 12 -2.18 0.60 16.94
N SER A 13 -1.50 0.42 15.84
CA SER A 13 -1.90 -0.51 14.80
C SER A 13 -2.01 -1.93 15.37
N LEU A 14 -3.04 -2.67 14.95
CA LEU A 14 -3.21 -4.10 15.25
C LEU A 14 -2.41 -4.98 14.27
N VAL A 15 -1.87 -4.39 13.22
CA VAL A 15 -0.93 -5.05 12.31
C VAL A 15 0.47 -4.50 12.52
N HIS A 16 1.46 -5.37 12.43
CA HIS A 16 2.86 -5.01 12.67
C HIS A 16 3.62 -4.66 11.39
N THR A 17 3.10 -5.06 10.23
CA THR A 17 3.71 -4.81 8.92
C THR A 17 2.83 -3.87 8.11
N ASP A 18 3.36 -2.73 7.68
CA ASP A 18 2.79 -1.94 6.60
C ASP A 18 3.29 -2.49 5.26
N ILE A 19 2.41 -2.60 4.28
CA ILE A 19 2.74 -3.18 2.97
C ILE A 19 2.56 -2.22 1.80
N HIS A 20 2.21 -0.96 2.11
CA HIS A 20 1.99 0.05 1.08
C HIS A 20 2.37 1.43 1.62
N SER A 21 3.50 1.96 1.13
CA SER A 21 4.02 3.27 1.54
C SER A 21 5.09 3.79 0.56
N HIS A 22 5.25 5.12 0.49
CA HIS A 22 6.14 5.83 -0.44
C HIS A 22 7.26 6.52 0.35
N LEU A 23 8.17 5.71 0.91
CA LEU A 23 9.20 6.14 1.85
C LEU A 23 10.57 6.38 1.20
N ILE A 24 10.79 5.95 -0.05
CA ILE A 24 12.07 6.16 -0.74
C ILE A 24 12.16 7.61 -1.18
N PRO A 25 13.27 8.32 -0.84
CA PRO A 25 13.36 9.75 -1.11
C PRO A 25 13.46 10.08 -2.60
N SER A 26 12.71 11.08 -3.05
CA SER A 26 12.84 11.72 -4.39
C SER A 26 12.64 10.78 -5.58
N ILE A 27 11.87 9.71 -5.44
CA ILE A 27 11.67 8.72 -6.51
C ILE A 27 10.27 8.79 -7.15
N ASP A 28 9.29 9.23 -6.38
CA ASP A 28 7.89 9.39 -6.78
C ASP A 28 7.26 10.61 -6.08
N ASP A 29 5.94 10.67 -5.94
CA ASP A 29 5.20 11.71 -5.22
C ASP A 29 5.15 11.52 -3.69
N GLY A 30 5.90 10.55 -3.17
CA GLY A 30 6.07 10.30 -1.75
C GLY A 30 7.07 11.25 -1.08
N ALA A 31 8.02 10.69 -0.31
CA ALA A 31 9.01 11.46 0.43
C ALA A 31 9.92 12.28 -0.50
N LYS A 32 9.95 13.61 -0.33
CA LYS A 32 10.72 14.51 -1.20
C LYS A 32 12.24 14.46 -0.97
N ASP A 33 12.67 14.04 0.21
CA ASP A 33 14.06 13.97 0.62
C ASP A 33 14.23 12.94 1.76
N LEU A 34 15.46 12.66 2.10
CA LEU A 34 15.80 11.64 3.10
C LEU A 34 15.28 12.01 4.51
N GLU A 35 15.26 13.29 4.87
CA GLU A 35 14.73 13.74 6.16
C GLU A 35 13.21 13.50 6.25
N ARG A 36 12.48 13.70 5.14
CA ARG A 36 11.05 13.38 5.08
C ARG A 36 10.81 11.88 5.13
N SER A 37 11.63 11.07 4.47
CA SER A 37 11.59 9.61 4.61
C SER A 37 11.72 9.18 6.07
N ILE A 38 12.71 9.70 6.78
CA ILE A 38 12.94 9.40 8.19
C ILE A 38 11.76 9.86 9.06
N GLU A 39 11.21 11.05 8.81
CA GLU A 39 10.03 11.57 9.53
C GLU A 39 8.83 10.61 9.38
N LEU A 40 8.56 10.14 8.15
CA LEU A 40 7.45 9.22 7.88
C LEU A 40 7.68 7.85 8.52
N VAL A 41 8.90 7.32 8.45
CA VAL A 41 9.28 6.07 9.11
C VAL A 41 9.07 6.15 10.62
N LEU A 42 9.53 7.23 11.27
CA LEU A 42 9.35 7.44 12.72
C LEU A 42 7.87 7.52 13.08
N ALA A 43 7.06 8.22 12.30
CA ALA A 43 5.63 8.32 12.52
C ALA A 43 4.95 6.93 12.45
N LEU A 44 5.29 6.10 11.46
CA LEU A 44 4.75 4.73 11.35
C LEU A 44 5.23 3.85 12.51
N LYS A 45 6.50 3.96 12.91
CA LYS A 45 7.03 3.27 14.09
C LYS A 45 6.27 3.66 15.34
N ASP A 46 6.01 4.96 15.56
CA ASP A 46 5.22 5.45 16.68
C ASP A 46 3.76 4.97 16.66
N MET A 47 3.21 4.70 15.48
CA MET A 47 1.91 4.06 15.30
C MET A 47 1.91 2.55 15.59
N GLY A 48 3.07 1.94 15.87
CA GLY A 48 3.20 0.54 16.28
C GLY A 48 3.61 -0.41 15.18
N TYR A 49 3.98 0.08 14.00
CA TYR A 49 4.58 -0.76 12.96
C TYR A 49 6.01 -1.13 13.36
N THR A 50 6.37 -2.40 13.15
CA THR A 50 7.72 -2.93 13.37
C THR A 50 8.42 -3.32 12.09
N LYS A 51 7.64 -3.43 11.00
CA LYS A 51 8.13 -3.71 9.65
C LYS A 51 7.39 -2.83 8.64
N LEU A 52 8.14 -2.28 7.69
CA LEU A 52 7.63 -1.48 6.57
C LEU A 52 8.09 -2.09 5.26
N ILE A 53 7.17 -2.39 4.36
CA ILE A 53 7.46 -2.74 2.99
C ILE A 53 7.09 -1.53 2.15
N THR A 54 8.11 -0.74 1.76
CA THR A 54 7.87 0.44 0.94
C THR A 54 7.68 0.05 -0.52
N THR A 55 6.73 0.68 -1.19
CA THR A 55 6.23 0.31 -2.51
C THR A 55 6.12 1.54 -3.41
N PRO A 56 7.24 2.20 -3.76
CA PRO A 56 7.19 3.35 -4.65
C PRO A 56 6.58 2.99 -6.01
N HIS A 57 6.03 3.99 -6.67
CA HIS A 57 5.41 3.83 -7.98
C HIS A 57 6.40 3.41 -9.08
N ILE A 58 5.93 2.49 -9.95
CA ILE A 58 6.47 2.23 -11.28
C ILE A 58 5.35 2.42 -12.30
N SER A 59 5.47 3.44 -13.16
CA SER A 59 4.51 3.79 -14.18
C SER A 59 5.17 4.60 -15.30
N ASP A 60 4.44 4.90 -16.37
CA ASP A 60 4.93 5.83 -17.39
C ASP A 60 5.17 7.26 -16.83
N MET A 61 4.46 7.65 -15.75
CA MET A 61 4.68 8.94 -15.06
C MET A 61 5.89 8.88 -14.14
N PHE A 62 6.09 7.78 -13.42
CA PHE A 62 7.23 7.52 -12.56
C PHE A 62 8.02 6.36 -13.13
N SER A 63 8.83 6.65 -14.16
CA SER A 63 9.58 5.65 -14.94
C SER A 63 10.80 5.11 -14.18
N ASN A 64 10.56 4.69 -12.93
CA ASN A 64 11.58 4.11 -12.07
C ASN A 64 11.96 2.70 -12.54
N SER A 65 13.24 2.38 -12.56
CA SER A 65 13.70 1.01 -12.70
C SER A 65 13.75 0.31 -11.34
N SER A 66 13.68 -1.03 -11.35
CA SER A 66 13.87 -1.84 -10.14
C SER A 66 15.22 -1.56 -9.46
N GLN A 67 16.26 -1.23 -10.24
CA GLN A 67 17.57 -0.88 -9.71
C GLN A 67 17.56 0.47 -8.98
N GLN A 68 16.97 1.52 -9.57
CA GLN A 68 16.85 2.83 -8.91
C GLN A 68 16.08 2.73 -7.58
N ILE A 69 15.02 1.93 -7.54
CA ILE A 69 14.26 1.68 -6.32
C ILE A 69 15.12 0.98 -5.26
N LYS A 70 15.90 -0.05 -5.65
CA LYS A 70 16.80 -0.75 -4.74
C LYS A 70 17.91 0.16 -4.20
N ASP A 71 18.46 1.03 -5.05
CA ASP A 71 19.51 1.99 -4.65
C ASP A 71 18.94 3.01 -3.64
N GLY A 72 17.77 3.58 -3.91
CA GLY A 72 17.10 4.48 -2.99
C GLY A 72 16.73 3.81 -1.65
N TYR A 73 16.28 2.56 -1.71
CA TYR A 73 16.04 1.74 -0.51
C TYR A 73 17.31 1.55 0.33
N LEU A 74 18.46 1.27 -0.30
CA LEU A 74 19.71 1.11 0.42
C LEU A 74 20.16 2.41 1.10
N ILE A 75 19.96 3.56 0.45
CA ILE A 75 20.21 4.88 1.06
C ILE A 75 19.37 5.06 2.32
N LEU A 76 18.06 4.83 2.22
CA LEU A 76 17.14 4.95 3.37
C LEU A 76 17.51 3.97 4.48
N LYS A 77 17.74 2.70 4.15
CA LYS A 77 18.10 1.65 5.11
C LYS A 77 19.39 1.98 5.89
N ASN A 78 20.43 2.44 5.18
CA ASN A 78 21.69 2.82 5.82
C ASN A 78 21.50 4.02 6.75
N GLU A 79 20.68 5.00 6.38
CA GLU A 79 20.42 6.16 7.25
C GLU A 79 19.62 5.79 8.50
N LEU A 80 18.66 4.85 8.39
CA LEU A 80 17.97 4.32 9.56
C LEU A 80 18.95 3.66 10.54
N LEU A 81 19.90 2.89 10.03
CA LEU A 81 20.97 2.26 10.83
C LEU A 81 21.87 3.32 11.49
N ASN A 82 22.32 4.32 10.73
CA ASN A 82 23.18 5.41 11.23
C ASN A 82 22.53 6.19 12.37
N ARG A 83 21.20 6.36 12.30
CA ARG A 83 20.41 7.05 13.35
C ARG A 83 19.94 6.13 14.47
N ASN A 84 20.31 4.86 14.48
CA ASN A 84 19.85 3.85 15.44
C ASN A 84 18.31 3.75 15.51
N ILE A 85 17.63 3.87 14.35
CA ILE A 85 16.19 3.69 14.24
C ILE A 85 15.92 2.21 14.01
N ASP A 86 15.50 1.52 15.08
CA ASP A 86 15.18 0.10 15.06
C ASP A 86 13.80 -0.14 14.43
N ILE A 87 13.80 -0.42 13.14
CA ILE A 87 12.64 -0.82 12.35
C ILE A 87 13.09 -1.68 11.18
N ASN A 88 12.37 -2.77 10.91
CA ASN A 88 12.64 -3.57 9.73
C ASN A 88 12.05 -2.88 8.49
N ILE A 89 12.88 -2.66 7.46
CA ILE A 89 12.42 -2.11 6.19
C ILE A 89 12.76 -3.07 5.05
N GLU A 90 11.79 -3.30 4.18
CA GLU A 90 11.92 -4.04 2.91
C GLU A 90 11.39 -3.19 1.77
N VAL A 91 11.62 -3.62 0.55
CA VAL A 91 11.21 -2.89 -0.66
C VAL A 91 10.49 -3.80 -1.64
N ALA A 92 9.38 -3.31 -2.17
CA ALA A 92 8.69 -3.81 -3.35
C ALA A 92 8.35 -2.62 -4.26
N ALA A 93 7.35 -2.73 -5.12
CA ALA A 93 6.85 -1.61 -5.90
C ALA A 93 5.34 -1.69 -6.07
N GLU A 94 4.70 -0.53 -6.25
CA GLU A 94 3.34 -0.41 -6.74
C GLU A 94 3.38 -0.15 -8.24
N TYR A 95 2.84 -1.09 -9.01
CA TYR A 95 2.85 -1.03 -10.48
C TYR A 95 1.55 -0.45 -10.99
N TYR A 96 1.62 0.63 -11.77
CA TYR A 96 0.46 1.09 -12.50
C TYR A 96 0.20 0.15 -13.69
N ALA A 97 -1.06 -0.24 -13.89
CA ALA A 97 -1.47 -1.20 -14.92
C ALA A 97 -1.43 -0.58 -16.33
N ASP A 98 -0.22 -0.32 -16.83
CA ASP A 98 0.08 0.22 -18.15
C ASP A 98 0.94 -0.75 -18.99
N LYS A 99 1.26 -0.33 -20.21
CA LYS A 99 2.11 -1.12 -21.12
C LYS A 99 3.55 -1.30 -20.63
N SER A 100 4.04 -0.38 -19.80
CA SER A 100 5.38 -0.48 -19.21
C SER A 100 5.41 -1.60 -18.18
N PHE A 101 4.38 -1.72 -17.36
CA PHE A 101 4.23 -2.83 -16.42
C PHE A 101 4.13 -4.19 -17.14
N GLU A 102 3.34 -4.31 -18.21
CA GLU A 102 3.26 -5.56 -18.98
C GLU A 102 4.64 -6.01 -19.53
N LYS A 103 5.49 -5.05 -19.96
CA LYS A 103 6.86 -5.34 -20.38
C LYS A 103 7.76 -5.81 -19.25
N LEU A 104 7.65 -5.19 -18.05
CA LEU A 104 8.41 -5.59 -16.86
C LEU A 104 8.01 -6.99 -16.41
N LEU A 105 6.72 -7.30 -16.45
CA LEU A 105 6.17 -8.62 -16.12
C LEU A 105 6.73 -9.69 -17.06
N THR A 106 6.76 -9.42 -18.38
CA THR A 106 7.33 -10.33 -19.39
C THR A 106 8.83 -10.55 -19.16
N LYS A 107 9.57 -9.52 -18.72
CA LYS A 107 11.01 -9.63 -18.40
C LYS A 107 11.29 -10.24 -17.03
N GLN A 108 10.27 -10.49 -16.23
CA GLN A 108 10.38 -10.90 -14.83
C GLN A 108 11.19 -9.90 -13.96
N ASP A 109 11.19 -8.62 -14.33
CA ASP A 109 11.82 -7.54 -13.57
C ASP A 109 10.78 -6.91 -12.63
N ILE A 110 10.39 -7.68 -11.61
CA ILE A 110 9.31 -7.34 -10.67
C ILE A 110 9.83 -7.34 -9.24
N LEU A 111 9.55 -6.26 -8.53
CA LEU A 111 9.75 -6.14 -7.09
C LEU A 111 8.45 -6.55 -6.38
N SER A 112 8.43 -7.76 -5.85
CA SER A 112 7.30 -8.32 -5.09
C SER A 112 7.70 -8.53 -3.64
N PHE A 113 6.75 -8.80 -2.75
CA PHE A 113 7.00 -9.03 -1.33
C PHE A 113 6.40 -10.35 -0.84
N GLY A 114 6.92 -10.81 0.30
CA GLY A 114 6.50 -12.06 0.92
C GLY A 114 6.89 -13.32 0.15
N LYS A 115 6.74 -14.47 0.79
CA LYS A 115 7.07 -15.79 0.20
C LYS A 115 6.15 -16.15 -0.96
N GLU A 116 4.91 -15.68 -0.90
CA GLU A 116 3.87 -15.88 -1.90
C GLU A 116 4.03 -14.95 -3.10
N LYS A 117 5.12 -14.16 -3.15
CA LYS A 117 5.43 -13.20 -4.22
C LYS A 117 4.25 -12.28 -4.54
N TYR A 118 3.74 -11.61 -3.50
CA TYR A 118 2.67 -10.62 -3.66
C TYR A 118 3.15 -9.48 -4.55
N LEU A 119 2.40 -9.20 -5.62
CA LEU A 119 2.65 -8.12 -6.56
C LEU A 119 1.56 -7.07 -6.39
N LEU A 120 1.93 -5.90 -5.85
CA LEU A 120 1.03 -4.78 -5.67
C LEU A 120 0.88 -4.03 -6.99
N PHE A 121 -0.36 -3.83 -7.44
CA PHE A 121 -0.65 -3.07 -8.65
C PHE A 121 -1.87 -2.18 -8.47
N GLU A 122 -1.87 -1.05 -9.17
CA GLU A 122 -2.96 -0.09 -9.19
C GLU A 122 -3.52 0.11 -10.61
N LEU A 123 -4.75 0.61 -10.67
CA LEU A 123 -5.49 0.90 -11.90
C LEU A 123 -5.72 2.40 -12.06
N SER A 124 -6.16 2.81 -13.26
CA SER A 124 -6.65 4.16 -13.46
C SER A 124 -7.85 4.45 -12.55
N TYR A 125 -7.84 5.60 -11.88
CA TYR A 125 -8.97 6.05 -11.06
C TYR A 125 -10.22 6.40 -11.88
N PHE A 126 -10.04 6.70 -13.16
CA PHE A 126 -11.09 7.30 -14.00
C PHE A 126 -11.68 6.32 -15.02
N SER A 127 -10.92 5.34 -15.47
CA SER A 127 -11.34 4.44 -16.54
C SER A 127 -11.06 2.97 -16.21
N TYR A 128 -12.06 2.13 -16.40
CA TYR A 128 -11.92 0.69 -16.28
C TYR A 128 -10.96 0.15 -17.37
N PRO A 129 -9.89 -0.55 -17.03
CA PRO A 129 -8.97 -1.10 -18.01
C PRO A 129 -9.60 -2.30 -18.73
N GLN A 130 -9.67 -2.22 -20.07
CA GLN A 130 -10.31 -3.24 -20.92
C GLN A 130 -9.59 -4.59 -20.87
N ASN A 131 -8.29 -4.59 -20.52
CA ASN A 131 -7.44 -5.78 -20.47
C ASN A 131 -7.21 -6.31 -19.05
N LEU A 132 -8.02 -5.88 -18.05
CA LEU A 132 -7.76 -6.23 -16.64
C LEU A 132 -7.71 -7.74 -16.40
N GLU A 133 -8.62 -8.50 -17.00
CA GLU A 133 -8.67 -9.96 -16.82
C GLU A 133 -7.43 -10.65 -17.39
N SER A 134 -6.98 -10.23 -18.60
CA SER A 134 -5.74 -10.75 -19.18
C SER A 134 -4.52 -10.38 -18.38
N LEU A 135 -4.45 -9.15 -17.86
CA LEU A 135 -3.35 -8.71 -17.00
C LEU A 135 -3.27 -9.55 -15.71
N ILE A 136 -4.41 -9.81 -15.06
CA ILE A 136 -4.46 -10.68 -13.87
C ILE A 136 -3.97 -12.09 -14.20
N TYR A 137 -4.39 -12.62 -15.34
CA TYR A 137 -3.93 -13.93 -15.82
C TYR A 137 -2.41 -13.93 -16.03
N ASP A 138 -1.85 -12.91 -16.68
CA ASP A 138 -0.41 -12.79 -16.97
C ASP A 138 0.42 -12.65 -15.67
N ILE A 139 -0.06 -11.89 -14.69
CA ILE A 139 0.57 -11.78 -13.35
C ILE A 139 0.68 -13.18 -12.72
N LYS A 140 -0.41 -13.95 -12.74
CA LYS A 140 -0.43 -15.31 -12.16
C LYS A 140 0.43 -16.29 -12.95
N LEU A 141 0.41 -16.20 -14.28
CA LEU A 141 1.24 -17.03 -15.17
C LEU A 141 2.75 -16.76 -14.93
N ALA A 142 3.12 -15.51 -14.64
CA ALA A 142 4.48 -15.14 -14.27
C ALA A 142 4.89 -15.60 -12.85
N GLY A 143 3.97 -16.24 -12.09
CA GLY A 143 4.23 -16.82 -10.79
C GLY A 143 4.07 -15.85 -9.62
N TYR A 144 3.34 -14.73 -9.81
CA TYR A 144 3.04 -13.76 -8.77
C TYR A 144 1.60 -13.89 -8.27
N THR A 145 1.37 -13.45 -7.04
CA THR A 145 0.03 -13.33 -6.47
C THR A 145 -0.44 -11.88 -6.59
N PRO A 146 -1.47 -11.58 -7.42
CA PRO A 146 -1.91 -10.21 -7.66
C PRO A 146 -2.57 -9.62 -6.41
N VAL A 147 -2.11 -8.42 -6.01
CA VAL A 147 -2.69 -7.61 -4.93
C VAL A 147 -3.13 -6.28 -5.53
N LEU A 148 -4.44 -6.06 -5.62
CA LEU A 148 -4.98 -4.79 -6.10
C LEU A 148 -4.92 -3.75 -4.98
N ALA A 149 -4.18 -2.67 -5.23
CA ALA A 149 -4.09 -1.53 -4.32
C ALA A 149 -5.43 -0.78 -4.28
N HIS A 150 -5.82 -0.38 -3.09
CA HIS A 150 -6.93 0.53 -2.78
C HIS A 150 -8.16 0.43 -3.71
N PRO A 151 -8.78 -0.77 -3.87
CA PRO A 151 -9.91 -0.99 -4.78
C PRO A 151 -11.10 -0.08 -4.49
N GLU A 152 -11.22 0.44 -3.28
CA GLU A 152 -12.24 1.41 -2.88
C GLU A 152 -12.11 2.77 -3.57
N ARG A 153 -10.94 3.09 -4.15
CA ARG A 153 -10.68 4.39 -4.79
C ARG A 153 -11.15 4.45 -6.25
N TYR A 154 -11.45 3.29 -6.86
CA TYR A 154 -11.88 3.24 -8.25
C TYR A 154 -13.39 3.46 -8.37
N VAL A 155 -13.78 4.66 -8.81
CA VAL A 155 -15.19 5.10 -8.85
C VAL A 155 -16.08 4.21 -9.71
N TYR A 156 -15.53 3.59 -10.73
CA TYR A 156 -16.27 2.69 -11.61
C TYR A 156 -16.62 1.33 -10.96
N PHE A 157 -16.03 0.99 -9.82
CA PHE A 157 -16.42 -0.17 -9.01
C PHE A 157 -17.45 0.17 -7.92
N HIS A 158 -17.67 1.46 -7.61
CA HIS A 158 -18.62 1.84 -6.57
C HIS A 158 -20.02 1.27 -6.87
N ASN A 159 -20.64 0.68 -5.85
CA ASN A 159 -21.95 0.00 -5.94
C ASN A 159 -22.00 -1.22 -6.89
N LYS A 160 -20.87 -1.67 -7.42
CA LYS A 160 -20.76 -2.85 -8.30
C LYS A 160 -20.14 -4.03 -7.55
N PHE A 161 -20.80 -4.49 -6.52
CA PHE A 161 -20.29 -5.58 -5.67
C PHE A 161 -19.91 -6.85 -6.45
N LYS A 162 -20.63 -7.14 -7.54
CA LYS A 162 -20.32 -8.29 -8.41
C LYS A 162 -18.95 -8.21 -9.04
N GLU A 163 -18.49 -7.01 -9.40
CA GLU A 163 -17.16 -6.79 -10.01
C GLU A 163 -16.04 -7.10 -9.00
N TYR A 164 -16.16 -6.61 -7.77
CA TYR A 164 -15.21 -6.97 -6.71
C TYR A 164 -15.16 -8.48 -6.48
N LYS A 165 -16.33 -9.14 -6.45
CA LYS A 165 -16.39 -10.59 -6.29
C LYS A 165 -15.75 -11.33 -7.46
N SER A 166 -15.98 -10.90 -8.70
CA SER A 166 -15.34 -11.47 -9.88
C SER A 166 -13.81 -11.42 -9.79
N LEU A 167 -13.24 -10.27 -9.37
CA LEU A 167 -11.79 -10.15 -9.17
C LEU A 167 -11.29 -11.10 -8.06
N LYS A 168 -12.04 -11.25 -6.97
CA LYS A 168 -11.71 -12.23 -5.91
C LYS A 168 -11.76 -13.67 -6.44
N ASP A 169 -12.76 -14.01 -7.25
CA ASP A 169 -12.91 -15.34 -7.85
C ASP A 169 -11.76 -15.66 -8.82
N MET A 170 -11.16 -14.63 -9.44
CA MET A 170 -9.94 -14.74 -10.23
C MET A 170 -8.66 -14.88 -9.39
N GLY A 171 -8.76 -14.77 -8.06
CA GLY A 171 -7.65 -14.89 -7.10
C GLY A 171 -6.91 -13.59 -6.82
N VAL A 172 -7.50 -12.44 -7.12
CA VAL A 172 -6.93 -11.12 -6.75
C VAL A 172 -7.16 -10.87 -5.25
N LEU A 173 -6.11 -10.50 -4.55
CA LEU A 173 -6.19 -10.02 -3.17
C LEU A 173 -6.40 -8.51 -3.16
N PHE A 174 -7.11 -8.01 -2.13
CA PHE A 174 -7.41 -6.59 -2.01
C PHE A 174 -6.67 -5.96 -0.84
N GLN A 175 -5.93 -4.90 -1.12
CA GLN A 175 -5.35 -4.02 -0.10
C GLN A 175 -6.17 -2.73 -0.03
N ILE A 176 -6.71 -2.39 1.12
CA ILE A 176 -7.41 -1.13 1.35
C ILE A 176 -6.51 -0.11 2.06
N ASN A 177 -6.71 1.18 1.76
CA ASN A 177 -6.03 2.26 2.45
C ASN A 177 -6.69 2.56 3.80
N LEU A 178 -5.90 2.67 4.85
CA LEU A 178 -6.41 3.04 6.19
C LEU A 178 -7.10 4.41 6.16
N THR A 179 -6.55 5.38 5.45
CA THR A 179 -7.12 6.73 5.36
C THR A 179 -8.52 6.78 4.72
N SER A 180 -8.91 5.74 3.97
CA SER A 180 -10.27 5.58 3.45
C SER A 180 -11.34 5.39 4.54
N LEU A 181 -10.92 5.01 5.76
CA LEU A 181 -11.84 4.77 6.89
C LEU A 181 -12.39 6.06 7.53
N VAL A 182 -11.73 7.21 7.29
CA VAL A 182 -12.00 8.48 7.97
C VAL A 182 -12.35 9.62 7.03
N ASN A 183 -12.90 9.30 5.87
CA ASN A 183 -13.33 10.29 4.87
C ASN A 183 -12.19 11.22 4.38
N TYR A 184 -10.95 10.73 4.37
CA TYR A 184 -9.78 11.48 3.92
C TYR A 184 -9.89 11.87 2.44
N TYR A 185 -10.35 10.95 1.59
CA TYR A 185 -10.52 11.19 0.15
C TYR A 185 -11.93 11.71 -0.18
N SER A 186 -12.97 10.93 0.15
CA SER A 186 -14.37 11.31 -0.03
C SER A 186 -15.32 10.38 0.75
N THR A 187 -16.56 10.84 0.95
CA THR A 187 -17.62 10.01 1.56
C THR A 187 -17.95 8.76 0.74
N ASP A 188 -17.85 8.81 -0.58
CA ASP A 188 -18.16 7.67 -1.44
C ASP A 188 -17.08 6.59 -1.36
N ILE A 189 -15.80 6.98 -1.28
CA ILE A 189 -14.69 6.07 -1.00
C ILE A 189 -14.87 5.42 0.38
N THR A 190 -15.27 6.20 1.41
CA THR A 190 -15.55 5.62 2.74
C THR A 190 -16.74 4.65 2.72
N LYS A 191 -17.77 4.89 1.90
CA LYS A 191 -18.86 3.92 1.71
C LYS A 191 -18.36 2.65 0.99
N ALA A 192 -17.53 2.81 -0.04
CA ALA A 192 -16.97 1.68 -0.78
C ALA A 192 -16.10 0.79 0.12
N VAL A 193 -15.16 1.37 0.88
CA VAL A 193 -14.32 0.61 1.81
C VAL A 193 -15.14 -0.08 2.90
N LYS A 194 -16.19 0.57 3.43
CA LYS A 194 -17.14 -0.06 4.37
C LYS A 194 -17.80 -1.28 3.73
N GLY A 195 -18.19 -1.19 2.46
CA GLY A 195 -18.75 -2.31 1.69
C GLY A 195 -17.75 -3.47 1.62
N LEU A 196 -16.51 -3.22 1.23
CA LEU A 196 -15.46 -4.24 1.15
C LEU A 196 -15.26 -4.93 2.51
N ILE A 197 -15.17 -4.16 3.59
CA ILE A 197 -14.95 -4.67 4.95
C ILE A 197 -16.09 -5.59 5.38
N VAL A 198 -17.36 -5.16 5.26
CA VAL A 198 -18.50 -5.94 5.80
C VAL A 198 -18.77 -7.21 4.98
N HIS A 199 -18.32 -7.27 3.75
CA HIS A 199 -18.45 -8.45 2.90
C HIS A 199 -17.23 -9.40 2.96
N GLY A 200 -16.23 -9.11 3.81
CA GLY A 200 -15.10 -9.99 4.00
C GLY A 200 -14.14 -10.04 2.80
N LEU A 201 -14.00 -8.93 2.07
CA LEU A 201 -13.20 -8.88 0.83
C LEU A 201 -11.79 -8.32 1.01
N VAL A 202 -11.42 -7.91 2.23
CA VAL A 202 -10.14 -7.26 2.51
C VAL A 202 -9.11 -8.31 2.93
N ASP A 203 -7.96 -8.34 2.25
CA ASP A 203 -6.85 -9.24 2.56
C ASP A 203 -5.69 -8.49 3.23
N PHE A 204 -5.43 -7.26 2.79
CA PHE A 204 -4.38 -6.41 3.33
C PHE A 204 -4.90 -5.03 3.67
N ILE A 205 -4.22 -4.40 4.61
CA ILE A 205 -4.36 -2.96 4.88
C ILE A 205 -3.00 -2.29 4.65
N GLY A 206 -3.02 -1.08 4.09
CA GLY A 206 -1.82 -0.28 3.85
C GLY A 206 -2.03 1.15 4.30
N THR A 207 -0.95 1.84 4.61
CA THR A 207 -1.01 3.26 4.97
C THR A 207 -1.10 4.15 3.76
N ASP A 208 -0.48 3.74 2.66
CA ASP A 208 -0.34 4.54 1.44
C ASP A 208 0.22 5.94 1.74
N ILE A 209 1.14 6.00 2.73
CA ILE A 209 1.67 7.28 3.22
C ILE A 209 2.65 7.89 2.21
N HIS A 210 2.34 9.11 1.76
CA HIS A 210 3.18 9.86 0.84
C HIS A 210 3.85 11.05 1.52
N HIS A 211 3.17 11.70 2.43
CA HIS A 211 3.67 12.90 3.08
C HIS A 211 3.07 13.09 4.47
N ARG A 212 3.62 14.04 5.21
CA ARG A 212 3.24 14.37 6.58
C ARG A 212 1.74 14.58 6.80
N GLY A 213 1.01 15.08 5.79
CA GLY A 213 -0.44 15.30 5.88
C GLY A 213 -1.26 14.03 6.16
N TYR A 214 -0.71 12.84 5.84
CA TYR A 214 -1.37 11.55 6.13
C TYR A 214 -1.33 11.17 7.61
N ILE A 215 -0.32 11.64 8.37
CA ILE A 215 -0.03 11.17 9.74
C ILE A 215 -1.25 11.33 10.65
N LYS A 216 -1.89 12.49 10.62
CA LYS A 216 -3.08 12.74 11.45
C LYS A 216 -4.25 11.84 11.04
N ALA A 217 -4.50 11.70 9.75
CA ALA A 217 -5.58 10.85 9.24
C ALA A 217 -5.37 9.38 9.61
N LEU A 218 -4.13 8.90 9.54
CA LEU A 218 -3.75 7.54 9.96
C LEU A 218 -3.98 7.33 11.46
N ASP A 219 -3.60 8.30 12.31
CA ASP A 219 -3.87 8.22 13.75
C ASP A 219 -5.39 8.18 14.03
N ASP A 220 -6.18 9.01 13.36
CA ASP A 220 -7.65 9.03 13.47
C ASP A 220 -8.28 7.69 13.03
N CYS A 221 -7.69 6.97 12.06
CA CYS A 221 -8.20 5.68 11.58
C CYS A 221 -8.30 4.63 12.69
N PHE A 222 -7.35 4.57 13.61
CA PHE A 222 -7.35 3.59 14.69
C PHE A 222 -8.51 3.77 15.68
N TYR A 223 -9.17 4.93 15.67
CA TYR A 223 -10.35 5.24 16.47
C TYR A 223 -11.67 5.05 15.71
N SER A 224 -11.59 4.86 14.39
CA SER A 224 -12.77 4.58 13.57
C SER A 224 -13.40 3.24 13.95
N SER A 225 -14.73 3.22 14.04
CA SER A 225 -15.46 1.96 14.20
C SER A 225 -15.27 0.99 13.03
N LEU A 226 -14.85 1.48 11.86
CA LEU A 226 -14.52 0.64 10.71
C LEU A 226 -13.23 -0.13 10.92
N TYR A 227 -12.24 0.44 11.64
CA TYR A 227 -10.97 -0.23 11.91
C TYR A 227 -11.16 -1.57 12.65
N SER A 228 -11.95 -1.58 13.72
CA SER A 228 -12.25 -2.82 14.45
C SER A 228 -13.04 -3.84 13.60
N LYS A 229 -13.90 -3.35 12.70
CA LYS A 229 -14.67 -4.20 11.79
C LYS A 229 -13.80 -4.91 10.74
N ILE A 230 -12.66 -4.33 10.36
CA ILE A 230 -11.71 -5.01 9.47
C ILE A 230 -11.38 -6.39 10.04
N PHE A 231 -10.94 -6.47 11.28
CA PHE A 231 -10.52 -7.71 11.93
C PHE A 231 -11.68 -8.62 12.34
N LYS A 232 -12.90 -8.06 12.45
CA LYS A 232 -14.09 -8.84 12.73
C LYS A 232 -14.57 -9.63 11.52
N TYR A 233 -14.48 -9.06 10.33
CA TYR A 233 -15.07 -9.62 9.11
C TYR A 233 -14.05 -10.18 8.11
N ASN A 234 -12.75 -9.91 8.29
CA ASN A 234 -11.72 -10.28 7.33
C ASN A 234 -10.53 -10.95 8.02
N THR A 235 -9.84 -11.81 7.28
CA THR A 235 -8.56 -12.39 7.70
C THR A 235 -7.43 -11.57 7.10
N ILE A 236 -6.80 -10.72 7.90
CA ILE A 236 -5.76 -9.79 7.44
C ILE A 236 -4.40 -10.48 7.41
N LEU A 237 -3.76 -10.43 6.24
CA LEU A 237 -2.52 -11.17 5.95
C LEU A 237 -1.25 -10.42 6.37
N ASN A 238 -1.33 -9.11 6.67
CA ASN A 238 -0.18 -8.28 7.05
C ASN A 238 0.71 -8.94 8.12
N ASN A 239 0.12 -9.54 9.15
CA ASN A 239 0.85 -10.15 10.26
C ASN A 239 1.56 -11.47 9.91
N ARG A 240 1.29 -12.03 8.72
CA ARG A 240 2.02 -13.21 8.19
C ARG A 240 3.36 -12.83 7.55
N LEU A 241 3.59 -11.53 7.33
CA LEU A 241 4.81 -10.96 6.70
C LEU A 241 5.87 -10.53 7.72
N ARG A 242 5.90 -11.14 8.89
CA ARG A 242 6.87 -10.85 9.96
C ARG A 242 8.30 -11.23 9.59
#